data_34aedb2a0b1692c8edbdc2848c075a06
#
_entry.id   34aedb2a0b1692c8edbdc2848c075a06
#
_cell.length_a   1.000
_cell.length_b   1.000
_cell.length_c   1.000
_cell.angle_alpha   90.00
_cell.angle_beta   90.00
_cell.angle_gamma   90.00
#
_symmetry.space_group_name_H-M   'P 1'
#
loop_
_entity.id
_entity.type
_entity.pdbx_description
1 polymer ?
#
loop_
_entity_poly.entity_id
_entity_poly.type
_entity_poly.pdbx_seq_one_letter_code
_entity_poly.pdbx_strand_id
1 'polypeptide(L)'
;MGRNSFVYLLTRGIARLVFSIFYQIETDRREVLPDHGPAVILPKHQYWTDIPIVSLAFKPLLHFVAKKELFEYPLIRHYLSLLGGIPVDRKESIRTLKSFKTLISLLRAGEKIVIFPEGTYFRGGIGSGKSRLLRMILRFQTELKYLVPFIPVGIRYGGRVGWRRQVVIRIGHPLFAEKESDDILLTQRAMEEISHLSGVPKYPQWIMSSSE
;
A
#
# COMPACT_ATOMS: atom_id res chain seq x y z
N MET A 1 -4.81 -13.92 14.45
CA MET A 1 -4.78 -12.70 15.25
C MET A 1 -5.30 -11.58 14.36
N GLY A 2 -6.34 -10.86 14.79
CA GLY A 2 -6.93 -9.78 14.01
C GLY A 2 -6.38 -8.42 14.45
N ARG A 3 -6.57 -7.39 13.60
CA ARG A 3 -6.28 -5.99 13.95
C ARG A 3 -7.02 -5.61 15.24
N ASN A 4 -6.34 -4.91 16.14
CA ASN A 4 -6.94 -4.28 17.30
C ASN A 4 -7.17 -2.79 17.01
N SER A 5 -8.43 -2.40 16.90
CA SER A 5 -8.79 -1.02 16.49
C SER A 5 -8.31 0.02 17.51
N PHE A 6 -8.30 -0.29 18.80
CA PHE A 6 -7.81 0.62 19.83
C PHE A 6 -6.30 0.85 19.69
N VAL A 7 -5.51 -0.23 19.58
CA VAL A 7 -4.06 -0.14 19.39
C VAL A 7 -3.73 0.61 18.08
N TYR A 8 -4.47 0.32 17.02
CA TYR A 8 -4.29 1.01 15.74
C TYR A 8 -4.57 2.51 15.87
N LEU A 9 -5.69 2.90 16.47
CA LEU A 9 -6.07 4.31 16.63
C LEU A 9 -5.10 5.06 17.55
N LEU A 10 -4.65 4.43 18.64
CA LEU A 10 -3.66 4.99 19.54
C LEU A 10 -2.33 5.22 18.80
N THR A 11 -1.83 4.20 18.08
CA THR A 11 -0.61 4.32 17.28
C THR A 11 -0.75 5.39 16.19
N ARG A 12 -1.90 5.45 15.51
CA ARG A 12 -2.18 6.50 14.51
C ARG A 12 -2.24 7.89 15.13
N GLY A 13 -2.77 8.04 16.33
CA GLY A 13 -2.78 9.30 17.09
C GLY A 13 -1.36 9.76 17.45
N ILE A 14 -0.53 8.85 17.98
CA ILE A 14 0.88 9.11 18.27
C ILE A 14 1.64 9.46 16.99
N ALA A 15 1.44 8.70 15.92
CA ALA A 15 2.05 8.99 14.63
C ALA A 15 1.65 10.39 14.12
N ARG A 16 0.36 10.77 14.23
CA ARG A 16 -0.10 12.11 13.85
C ARG A 16 0.65 13.20 14.60
N LEU A 17 0.78 13.06 15.93
CA LEU A 17 1.49 14.02 16.76
C LEU A 17 2.97 14.11 16.35
N VAL A 18 3.68 12.97 16.29
CA VAL A 18 5.10 12.92 15.95
C VAL A 18 5.34 13.46 14.53
N PHE A 19 4.55 13.02 13.57
CA PHE A 19 4.72 13.45 12.18
C PHE A 19 4.37 14.92 11.98
N SER A 20 3.45 15.50 12.75
CA SER A 20 3.15 16.94 12.68
C SER A 20 4.33 17.83 13.09
N ILE A 21 5.25 17.31 13.90
CA ILE A 21 6.48 18.03 14.30
C ILE A 21 7.47 18.11 13.13
N PHE A 22 7.65 17.01 12.39
CA PHE A 22 8.70 16.89 11.36
C PHE A 22 8.21 17.08 9.93
N TYR A 23 6.90 16.91 9.69
CA TYR A 23 6.31 16.93 8.37
C TYR A 23 5.09 17.86 8.31
N GLN A 24 4.95 18.52 7.17
CA GLN A 24 3.71 19.19 6.76
C GLN A 24 3.05 18.28 5.73
N ILE A 25 2.03 17.51 6.15
CA ILE A 25 1.36 16.52 5.32
C ILE A 25 0.09 17.15 4.74
N GLU A 26 0.02 17.18 3.42
CA GLU A 26 -1.14 17.62 2.66
C GLU A 26 -1.71 16.43 1.90
N THR A 27 -3.04 16.28 1.90
CA THR A 27 -3.72 15.19 1.18
C THR A 27 -4.66 15.79 0.16
N ASP A 28 -4.36 15.54 -1.11
CA ASP A 28 -5.19 15.88 -2.26
C ASP A 28 -5.93 14.62 -2.72
N ARG A 29 -7.25 14.71 -2.81
CA ARG A 29 -8.12 13.58 -3.17
C ARG A 29 -8.87 13.93 -4.44
N ARG A 30 -8.65 13.17 -5.50
CA ARG A 30 -9.43 13.28 -6.72
C ARG A 30 -10.81 12.64 -6.60
N GLU A 31 -10.89 11.60 -5.74
CA GLU A 31 -12.15 10.94 -5.40
C GLU A 31 -12.23 10.59 -3.92
N VAL A 32 -13.45 10.47 -3.42
CA VAL A 32 -13.71 9.97 -2.08
C VAL A 32 -13.68 8.44 -2.16
N LEU A 33 -12.81 7.82 -1.35
CA LEU A 33 -12.87 6.37 -1.18
C LEU A 33 -14.27 5.96 -0.73
N PRO A 34 -14.83 4.89 -1.30
CA PRO A 34 -16.07 4.35 -0.76
C PRO A 34 -15.87 4.00 0.72
N ASP A 35 -16.73 4.56 1.56
CA ASP A 35 -16.68 4.31 3.01
C ASP A 35 -16.89 2.83 3.32
N HIS A 36 -17.62 2.14 2.47
CA HIS A 36 -17.95 0.71 2.58
C HIS A 36 -17.38 -0.09 1.41
N GLY A 37 -17.20 -1.39 1.63
CA GLY A 37 -16.65 -2.33 0.65
C GLY A 37 -15.12 -2.38 0.66
N PRO A 38 -14.53 -3.40 0.00
CA PRO A 38 -13.09 -3.56 -0.06
C PRO A 38 -12.43 -2.55 -0.97
N ALA A 39 -11.14 -2.32 -0.76
CA ALA A 39 -10.28 -1.62 -1.70
C ALA A 39 -8.84 -2.07 -1.53
N VAL A 40 -8.08 -2.02 -2.63
CA VAL A 40 -6.63 -2.20 -2.61
C VAL A 40 -5.97 -0.86 -2.90
N ILE A 41 -5.23 -0.36 -1.94
CA ILE A 41 -4.53 0.91 -2.03
C ILE A 41 -3.10 0.63 -2.47
N LEU A 42 -2.65 1.30 -3.54
CA LEU A 42 -1.37 1.09 -4.19
C LEU A 42 -0.49 2.35 -4.09
N PRO A 43 0.21 2.57 -2.96
CA PRO A 43 1.00 3.78 -2.79
C PRO A 43 2.42 3.64 -3.37
N LYS A 44 3.02 4.79 -3.74
CA LYS A 44 4.45 4.94 -3.96
C LYS A 44 5.23 4.53 -2.71
N HIS A 45 6.39 3.86 -2.89
CA HIS A 45 7.24 3.46 -1.77
C HIS A 45 8.64 4.05 -1.87
N GLN A 46 8.97 4.98 -0.97
CA GLN A 46 10.26 5.66 -0.91
C GLN A 46 10.98 5.45 0.41
N TYR A 47 10.22 5.47 1.51
CA TYR A 47 10.74 5.42 2.87
C TYR A 47 9.82 4.59 3.78
N TRP A 48 10.35 4.15 4.92
CA TRP A 48 9.53 3.51 5.95
C TRP A 48 8.41 4.43 6.47
N THR A 49 8.61 5.75 6.39
CA THR A 49 7.63 6.78 6.77
C THR A 49 6.38 6.79 5.88
N ASP A 50 6.43 6.18 4.69
CA ASP A 50 5.25 6.08 3.81
C ASP A 50 4.11 5.32 4.48
N ILE A 51 4.43 4.31 5.31
CA ILE A 51 3.45 3.46 5.99
C ILE A 51 2.57 4.29 6.94
N PRO A 52 3.12 4.99 7.98
CA PRO A 52 2.31 5.85 8.81
C PRO A 52 1.68 7.03 8.05
N ILE A 53 2.35 7.62 7.06
CA ILE A 53 1.82 8.71 6.24
C ILE A 53 0.57 8.25 5.48
N VAL A 54 0.59 7.08 4.84
CA VAL A 54 -0.59 6.50 4.18
C VAL A 54 -1.70 6.25 5.21
N SER A 55 -1.36 5.70 6.39
CA SER A 55 -2.35 5.50 7.46
C SER A 55 -3.02 6.81 7.90
N LEU A 56 -2.29 7.93 7.91
CA LEU A 56 -2.82 9.25 8.27
C LEU A 56 -3.70 9.87 7.16
N ALA A 57 -3.44 9.54 5.89
CA ALA A 57 -4.17 10.06 4.74
C ALA A 57 -5.58 9.48 4.59
N PHE A 58 -5.85 8.30 5.14
CA PHE A 58 -7.14 7.62 5.00
C PHE A 58 -7.92 7.61 6.30
N LYS A 59 -9.26 7.83 6.22
CA LYS A 59 -10.16 7.71 7.38
C LYS A 59 -10.31 6.27 7.87
N PRO A 60 -10.61 5.28 6.98
CA PRO A 60 -10.74 3.89 7.38
C PRO A 60 -9.45 3.33 7.96
N LEU A 61 -9.57 2.31 8.79
CA LEU A 61 -8.44 1.55 9.28
C LEU A 61 -7.91 0.65 8.16
N LEU A 62 -6.59 0.63 7.98
CA LEU A 62 -5.94 -0.06 6.88
C LEU A 62 -5.24 -1.33 7.34
N HIS A 63 -5.16 -2.33 6.45
CA HIS A 63 -4.29 -3.48 6.58
C HIS A 63 -3.09 -3.32 5.65
N PHE A 64 -1.88 -3.53 6.15
CA PHE A 64 -0.65 -3.36 5.36
C PHE A 64 -0.01 -4.71 5.05
N VAL A 65 0.23 -4.95 3.76
CA VAL A 65 1.06 -6.08 3.34
C VAL A 65 2.52 -5.74 3.62
N ALA A 66 3.19 -6.59 4.38
CA ALA A 66 4.57 -6.41 4.80
C ALA A 66 5.40 -7.69 4.60
N LYS A 67 6.72 -7.55 4.54
CA LYS A 67 7.65 -8.69 4.42
C LYS A 67 7.51 -9.63 5.61
N LYS A 68 7.47 -10.95 5.35
CA LYS A 68 7.37 -11.98 6.41
C LYS A 68 8.50 -11.89 7.44
N GLU A 69 9.71 -11.50 6.99
CA GLU A 69 10.90 -11.40 7.84
C GLU A 69 10.71 -10.43 9.00
N LEU A 70 9.86 -9.39 8.83
CA LEU A 70 9.50 -8.48 9.91
C LEU A 70 8.70 -9.18 11.03
N PHE A 71 8.05 -10.29 10.71
CA PHE A 71 7.25 -11.06 11.67
C PHE A 71 8.04 -12.22 12.32
N GLU A 72 9.31 -12.34 12.05
CA GLU A 72 10.18 -13.35 12.68
C GLU A 72 10.51 -12.94 14.13
N TYR A 73 10.57 -11.64 14.39
CA TYR A 73 10.83 -11.09 15.73
C TYR A 73 9.53 -11.07 16.56
N PRO A 74 9.45 -11.77 17.71
CA PRO A 74 8.19 -11.96 18.46
C PRO A 74 7.47 -10.67 18.82
N LEU A 75 8.19 -9.67 19.34
CA LEU A 75 7.61 -8.37 19.73
C LEU A 75 7.09 -7.59 18.52
N ILE A 76 7.89 -7.54 17.44
CA ILE A 76 7.53 -6.85 16.19
C ILE A 76 6.33 -7.55 15.55
N ARG A 77 6.34 -8.87 15.49
CA ARG A 77 5.22 -9.69 15.00
C ARG A 77 3.93 -9.36 15.74
N HIS A 78 3.97 -9.36 17.07
CA HIS A 78 2.79 -9.09 17.88
C HIS A 78 2.25 -7.67 17.57
N TYR A 79 3.11 -6.67 17.60
CA TYR A 79 2.73 -5.29 17.31
C TYR A 79 2.20 -5.09 15.90
N LEU A 80 2.90 -5.58 14.87
CA LEU A 80 2.43 -5.51 13.47
C LEU A 80 1.09 -6.22 13.27
N SER A 81 0.87 -7.36 13.94
CA SER A 81 -0.41 -8.08 13.88
C SER A 81 -1.55 -7.25 14.48
N LEU A 82 -1.31 -6.57 15.61
CA LEU A 82 -2.28 -5.65 16.23
C LEU A 82 -2.60 -4.45 15.34
N LEU A 83 -1.64 -4.01 14.52
CA LEU A 83 -1.84 -2.95 13.52
C LEU A 83 -2.48 -3.45 12.21
N GLY A 84 -2.79 -4.73 12.10
CA GLY A 84 -3.37 -5.30 10.88
C GLY A 84 -2.35 -5.62 9.78
N GLY A 85 -1.09 -5.82 10.14
CA GLY A 85 -0.05 -6.25 9.22
C GLY A 85 -0.30 -7.67 8.68
N ILE A 86 -0.15 -7.84 7.37
CA ILE A 86 -0.30 -9.12 6.66
C ILE A 86 1.09 -9.56 6.20
N PRO A 87 1.67 -10.62 6.80
CA PRO A 87 2.97 -11.13 6.36
C PRO A 87 2.86 -11.76 4.97
N VAL A 88 3.70 -11.35 4.02
CA VAL A 88 3.76 -11.98 2.70
C VAL A 88 5.18 -12.43 2.41
N ASP A 89 5.30 -13.70 2.02
CA ASP A 89 6.53 -14.26 1.48
C ASP A 89 6.65 -13.88 0.00
N ARG A 90 7.77 -13.29 -0.38
CA ARG A 90 8.06 -12.93 -1.77
C ARG A 90 8.61 -14.10 -2.58
N LYS A 91 9.16 -15.10 -1.89
CA LYS A 91 9.59 -16.38 -2.48
C LYS A 91 8.38 -17.31 -2.54
N GLU A 92 8.33 -18.16 -3.56
CA GLU A 92 7.25 -19.14 -3.69
C GLU A 92 7.32 -20.17 -2.57
N SER A 93 6.36 -20.12 -1.64
CA SER A 93 6.25 -21.15 -0.61
C SER A 93 4.77 -21.39 -0.26
N ILE A 94 4.50 -22.57 0.30
CA ILE A 94 3.17 -22.97 0.82
C ILE A 94 2.66 -21.95 1.86
N ARG A 95 3.55 -21.25 2.57
CA ARG A 95 3.20 -20.19 3.53
C ARG A 95 2.54 -18.98 2.85
N THR A 96 2.80 -18.75 1.56
CA THR A 96 2.13 -17.71 0.75
C THR A 96 0.62 -17.95 0.69
N LEU A 97 0.16 -19.21 0.68
CA LEU A 97 -1.27 -19.56 0.66
C LEU A 97 -2.01 -19.10 1.93
N LYS A 98 -1.39 -19.20 3.11
CA LYS A 98 -2.01 -18.75 4.38
C LYS A 98 -2.19 -17.24 4.40
N SER A 99 -1.16 -16.50 4.03
CA SER A 99 -1.20 -15.03 3.94
C SER A 99 -2.23 -14.56 2.92
N PHE A 100 -2.29 -15.26 1.81
CA PHE A 100 -3.25 -14.99 0.76
C PHE A 100 -4.70 -15.25 1.19
N LYS A 101 -4.98 -16.38 1.86
CA LYS A 101 -6.30 -16.65 2.46
C LYS A 101 -6.73 -15.53 3.41
N THR A 102 -5.80 -15.03 4.22
CA THR A 102 -6.06 -13.87 5.11
C THR A 102 -6.42 -12.63 4.30
N LEU A 103 -5.67 -12.32 3.24
CA LEU A 103 -5.92 -11.16 2.38
C LEU A 103 -7.31 -11.23 1.74
N ILE A 104 -7.69 -12.37 1.15
CA ILE A 104 -9.02 -12.57 0.55
C ILE A 104 -10.13 -12.51 1.61
N SER A 105 -9.92 -13.07 2.78
CA SER A 105 -10.88 -13.00 3.87
C SER A 105 -11.15 -11.56 4.32
N LEU A 106 -10.11 -10.72 4.35
CA LEU A 106 -10.24 -9.30 4.67
C LEU A 106 -10.98 -8.53 3.58
N LEU A 107 -10.68 -8.80 2.30
CA LEU A 107 -11.43 -8.20 1.19
C LEU A 107 -12.92 -8.61 1.22
N ARG A 108 -13.23 -9.86 1.53
CA ARG A 108 -14.62 -10.32 1.74
C ARG A 108 -15.32 -9.58 2.88
N ALA A 109 -14.59 -9.23 3.92
CA ALA A 109 -15.09 -8.44 5.05
C ALA A 109 -15.20 -6.93 4.75
N GLY A 110 -14.91 -6.49 3.52
CA GLY A 110 -14.97 -5.07 3.11
C GLY A 110 -13.79 -4.23 3.59
N GLU A 111 -12.71 -4.86 4.05
CA GLU A 111 -11.54 -4.18 4.58
C GLU A 111 -10.67 -3.56 3.46
N LYS A 112 -9.90 -2.53 3.83
CA LYS A 112 -8.97 -1.84 2.93
C LYS A 112 -7.56 -2.37 3.13
N ILE A 113 -6.91 -2.77 2.03
CA ILE A 113 -5.57 -3.37 2.04
C ILE A 113 -4.60 -2.48 1.30
N VAL A 114 -3.46 -2.21 1.92
CA VAL A 114 -2.35 -1.46 1.32
C VAL A 114 -1.29 -2.43 0.82
N ILE A 115 -0.98 -2.33 -0.45
CA ILE A 115 0.08 -3.08 -1.12
C ILE A 115 1.00 -2.07 -1.78
N PHE A 116 2.26 -2.04 -1.41
CA PHE A 116 3.26 -1.27 -2.12
C PHE A 116 3.69 -2.04 -3.38
N PRO A 117 3.27 -1.62 -4.59
CA PRO A 117 3.43 -2.44 -5.78
C PRO A 117 4.89 -2.59 -6.20
N GLU A 118 5.75 -1.65 -5.83
CA GLU A 118 7.19 -1.74 -6.10
C GLU A 118 7.88 -2.86 -5.32
N GLY A 119 7.30 -3.25 -4.20
CA GLY A 119 7.83 -4.31 -3.35
C GLY A 119 9.10 -3.93 -2.57
N THR A 120 9.73 -2.81 -2.83
CA THR A 120 10.90 -2.25 -2.12
C THR A 120 10.90 -0.73 -2.23
N TYR A 121 11.86 -0.08 -1.55
CA TYR A 121 12.00 1.38 -1.62
C TYR A 121 12.68 1.82 -2.92
N PHE A 122 12.06 2.76 -3.64
CA PHE A 122 12.67 3.47 -4.75
C PHE A 122 12.65 4.97 -4.48
N ARG A 123 13.83 5.57 -4.28
CA ARG A 123 14.02 7.00 -4.03
C ARG A 123 14.31 7.70 -5.35
N GLY A 124 13.63 8.80 -5.65
CA GLY A 124 13.92 9.61 -6.84
C GLY A 124 13.38 9.06 -8.17
N GLY A 125 12.69 7.93 -8.18
CA GLY A 125 12.05 7.34 -9.36
C GLY A 125 10.97 6.34 -9.00
N ILE A 126 10.30 5.77 -10.01
CA ILE A 126 9.31 4.70 -9.88
C ILE A 126 9.94 3.40 -10.36
N GLY A 127 9.95 2.39 -9.49
CA GLY A 127 10.39 1.04 -9.85
C GLY A 127 9.36 0.28 -10.69
N SER A 128 9.73 -0.91 -11.15
CA SER A 128 8.78 -1.81 -11.79
C SER A 128 7.75 -2.31 -10.77
N GLY A 129 6.48 -2.31 -11.15
CA GLY A 129 5.42 -2.89 -10.33
C GLY A 129 5.48 -4.43 -10.37
N LYS A 130 5.15 -5.07 -9.24
CA LYS A 130 5.04 -6.53 -9.13
C LYS A 130 3.58 -6.95 -9.20
N SER A 131 3.18 -7.60 -10.29
CA SER A 131 1.78 -7.96 -10.56
C SER A 131 1.27 -9.14 -9.74
N ARG A 132 2.15 -9.96 -9.18
CA ARG A 132 1.79 -11.24 -8.54
C ARG A 132 0.66 -11.15 -7.52
N LEU A 133 0.70 -10.18 -6.58
CA LEU A 133 -0.36 -10.04 -5.58
C LEU A 133 -1.66 -9.54 -6.22
N LEU A 134 -1.58 -8.66 -7.22
CA LEU A 134 -2.74 -8.18 -7.96
C LEU A 134 -3.38 -9.34 -8.73
N ARG A 135 -2.59 -10.15 -9.44
CA ARG A 135 -3.05 -11.37 -10.11
C ARG A 135 -3.83 -12.28 -9.17
N MET A 136 -3.28 -12.53 -7.98
CA MET A 136 -3.92 -13.39 -6.99
C MET A 136 -5.26 -12.81 -6.51
N ILE A 137 -5.37 -11.48 -6.37
CA ILE A 137 -6.64 -10.82 -6.02
C ILE A 137 -7.64 -10.95 -7.15
N LEU A 138 -7.23 -10.69 -8.41
CA LEU A 138 -8.09 -10.81 -9.59
C LEU A 138 -8.63 -12.23 -9.76
N ARG A 139 -7.79 -13.24 -9.57
CA ARG A 139 -8.21 -14.66 -9.62
C ARG A 139 -9.39 -14.98 -8.70
N PHE A 140 -9.43 -14.38 -7.49
CA PHE A 140 -10.49 -14.63 -6.51
C PHE A 140 -11.61 -13.58 -6.55
N GLN A 141 -11.51 -12.60 -7.44
CA GLN A 141 -12.50 -11.54 -7.54
C GLN A 141 -13.91 -12.07 -7.87
N THR A 142 -14.01 -13.11 -8.70
CA THR A 142 -15.28 -13.79 -9.00
C THR A 142 -15.96 -14.34 -7.75
N GLU A 143 -15.18 -14.82 -6.78
CA GLU A 143 -15.71 -15.29 -5.49
C GLU A 143 -16.14 -14.13 -4.58
N LEU A 144 -15.60 -12.93 -4.79
CA LEU A 144 -15.94 -11.73 -4.03
C LEU A 144 -17.28 -11.11 -4.48
N LYS A 145 -17.82 -11.51 -5.63
CA LYS A 145 -19.08 -11.01 -6.23
C LYS A 145 -19.09 -9.49 -6.51
N TYR A 146 -17.95 -8.83 -6.56
CA TYR A 146 -17.80 -7.42 -6.94
C TYR A 146 -16.39 -7.14 -7.46
N LEU A 147 -16.27 -6.11 -8.29
CA LEU A 147 -14.98 -5.63 -8.77
C LEU A 147 -14.25 -4.88 -7.65
N VAL A 148 -13.04 -5.32 -7.33
CA VAL A 148 -12.21 -4.67 -6.32
C VAL A 148 -11.57 -3.42 -6.93
N PRO A 149 -11.77 -2.22 -6.36
CA PRO A 149 -11.09 -1.02 -6.79
C PRO A 149 -9.62 -1.06 -6.35
N PHE A 150 -8.72 -0.80 -7.30
CA PHE A 150 -7.29 -0.60 -7.07
C PHE A 150 -7.00 0.89 -7.15
N ILE A 151 -6.54 1.49 -6.04
CA ILE A 151 -6.44 2.93 -5.88
C ILE A 151 -4.98 3.34 -5.85
N PRO A 152 -4.44 3.93 -6.93
CA PRO A 152 -3.08 4.43 -6.97
C PRO A 152 -2.93 5.65 -6.06
N VAL A 153 -1.81 5.74 -5.34
CA VAL A 153 -1.50 6.85 -4.45
C VAL A 153 -0.08 7.33 -4.68
N GLY A 154 0.05 8.58 -5.10
CA GLY A 154 1.32 9.27 -5.19
C GLY A 154 1.73 9.84 -3.84
N ILE A 155 3.00 9.68 -3.47
CA ILE A 155 3.61 10.33 -2.32
C ILE A 155 4.80 11.15 -2.83
N ARG A 156 4.81 12.44 -2.56
CA ARG A 156 5.90 13.34 -2.93
C ARG A 156 6.46 14.01 -1.69
N TYR A 157 7.74 13.79 -1.45
CA TYR A 157 8.51 14.50 -0.44
C TYR A 157 9.10 15.77 -1.07
N GLY A 158 8.60 16.92 -0.67
CA GLY A 158 9.05 18.23 -1.12
C GLY A 158 10.23 18.80 -0.32
N GLY A 159 10.44 20.09 -0.46
CA GLY A 159 11.41 20.86 0.31
C GLY A 159 11.00 21.02 1.79
N ARG A 160 11.78 21.83 2.52
CA ARG A 160 11.45 22.20 3.90
C ARG A 160 10.74 23.56 3.92
N VAL A 161 9.72 23.67 4.78
CA VAL A 161 9.09 24.92 5.17
C VAL A 161 9.37 25.10 6.67
N GLY A 162 10.31 26.00 6.97
CA GLY A 162 10.94 26.03 8.29
C GLY A 162 11.71 24.73 8.55
N TRP A 163 11.46 24.08 9.69
CA TRP A 163 12.08 22.79 10.02
C TRP A 163 11.29 21.56 9.47
N ARG A 164 10.03 21.74 9.06
CA ARG A 164 9.17 20.65 8.60
C ARG A 164 9.37 20.36 7.11
N ARG A 165 9.44 19.08 6.76
CA ARG A 165 9.46 18.65 5.37
C ARG A 165 8.04 18.54 4.83
N GLN A 166 7.80 19.11 3.67
CA GLN A 166 6.51 18.94 2.98
C GLN A 166 6.35 17.52 2.48
N VAL A 167 5.15 16.97 2.64
CA VAL A 167 4.74 15.70 2.04
C VAL A 167 3.35 15.88 1.44
N VAL A 168 3.25 15.69 0.14
CA VAL A 168 1.99 15.73 -0.58
C VAL A 168 1.58 14.32 -0.94
N ILE A 169 0.37 13.94 -0.53
CA ILE A 169 -0.26 12.67 -0.87
C ILE A 169 -1.37 12.96 -1.87
N ARG A 170 -1.32 12.33 -3.04
CA ARG A 170 -2.38 12.42 -4.05
C ARG A 170 -3.02 11.06 -4.25
N ILE A 171 -4.33 11.01 -4.03
CA ILE A 171 -5.14 9.80 -4.20
C ILE A 171 -5.78 9.87 -5.57
N GLY A 172 -5.45 8.91 -6.44
CA GLY A 172 -5.96 8.84 -7.81
C GLY A 172 -7.32 8.17 -7.92
N HIS A 173 -7.81 8.08 -9.16
CA HIS A 173 -9.05 7.38 -9.48
C HIS A 173 -8.89 5.87 -9.32
N PRO A 174 -9.94 5.15 -8.89
CA PRO A 174 -9.93 3.70 -8.83
C PRO A 174 -9.69 3.08 -10.21
N LEU A 175 -8.80 2.11 -10.27
CA LEU A 175 -8.59 1.26 -11.44
C LEU A 175 -9.31 -0.07 -11.20
N PHE A 176 -9.87 -0.62 -12.27
CA PHE A 176 -10.56 -1.90 -12.24
C PHE A 176 -9.98 -2.83 -13.30
N ALA A 177 -10.02 -4.12 -13.01
CA ALA A 177 -9.73 -5.19 -13.96
C ALA A 177 -10.63 -6.37 -13.65
N GLU A 178 -11.03 -7.13 -14.67
CA GLU A 178 -12.01 -8.20 -14.52
C GLU A 178 -11.36 -9.57 -14.45
N LYS A 179 -10.30 -9.78 -15.23
CA LYS A 179 -9.68 -11.09 -15.44
C LYS A 179 -8.32 -11.19 -14.77
N GLU A 180 -7.95 -12.40 -14.37
CA GLU A 180 -6.61 -12.70 -13.86
C GLU A 180 -5.51 -12.30 -14.84
N SER A 181 -5.75 -12.47 -16.15
CA SER A 181 -4.82 -12.10 -17.22
C SER A 181 -4.53 -10.60 -17.34
N ASP A 182 -5.35 -9.76 -16.72
CA ASP A 182 -5.22 -8.30 -16.79
C ASP A 182 -4.21 -7.75 -15.76
N ASP A 183 -3.61 -8.60 -14.94
CA ASP A 183 -2.72 -8.24 -13.84
C ASP A 183 -1.52 -7.39 -14.27
N ILE A 184 -0.90 -7.70 -15.41
CA ILE A 184 0.23 -6.94 -15.93
C ILE A 184 -0.24 -5.55 -16.38
N LEU A 185 -1.33 -5.48 -17.14
CA LEU A 185 -1.88 -4.21 -17.63
C LEU A 185 -2.36 -3.34 -16.46
N LEU A 186 -3.07 -3.92 -15.48
CA LEU A 186 -3.48 -3.23 -14.27
C LEU A 186 -2.27 -2.67 -13.50
N THR A 187 -1.22 -3.49 -13.36
CA THR A 187 0.00 -3.08 -12.67
C THR A 187 0.68 -1.92 -13.41
N GLN A 188 0.79 -2.00 -14.74
CA GLN A 188 1.37 -0.94 -15.55
C GLN A 188 0.62 0.38 -15.41
N ARG A 189 -0.72 0.34 -15.54
CA ARG A 189 -1.59 1.51 -15.35
C ARG A 189 -1.45 2.10 -13.94
N ALA A 190 -1.42 1.25 -12.91
CA ALA A 190 -1.23 1.70 -11.54
C ALA A 190 0.12 2.40 -11.35
N MET A 191 1.21 1.83 -11.91
CA MET A 191 2.55 2.44 -11.83
C MET A 191 2.66 3.75 -12.62
N GLU A 192 1.93 3.87 -13.73
CA GLU A 192 1.82 5.12 -14.51
C GLU A 192 1.13 6.22 -13.71
N GLU A 193 -0.01 5.88 -13.12
CA GLU A 193 -0.76 6.82 -12.33
C GLU A 193 0.00 7.22 -11.04
N ILE A 194 0.69 6.28 -10.38
CA ILE A 194 1.57 6.57 -9.24
C ILE A 194 2.69 7.54 -9.63
N SER A 195 3.29 7.35 -10.81
CA SER A 195 4.32 8.26 -11.34
C SER A 195 3.77 9.67 -11.53
N HIS A 196 2.62 9.80 -12.18
CA HIS A 196 1.94 11.07 -12.41
C HIS A 196 1.56 11.77 -11.08
N LEU A 197 0.93 11.03 -10.16
CA LEU A 197 0.49 11.55 -8.87
C LEU A 197 1.64 11.99 -7.96
N SER A 198 2.75 11.25 -7.98
CA SER A 198 3.93 11.59 -7.18
C SER A 198 4.83 12.64 -7.84
N GLY A 199 4.66 12.88 -9.14
CA GLY A 199 5.54 13.76 -9.93
C GLY A 199 6.98 13.24 -9.98
N VAL A 200 7.16 11.92 -9.97
CA VAL A 200 8.45 11.24 -9.97
C VAL A 200 8.54 10.38 -11.24
N PRO A 201 9.60 10.49 -12.04
CA PRO A 201 9.72 9.75 -13.29
C PRO A 201 9.88 8.25 -13.05
N LYS A 202 9.46 7.43 -14.03
CA LYS A 202 9.78 6.01 -14.03
C LYS A 202 11.29 5.82 -14.25
N TYR A 203 11.90 4.89 -13.51
CA TYR A 203 13.25 4.46 -13.82
C TYR A 203 13.28 3.75 -15.19
N PRO A 204 14.26 4.06 -16.05
CA PRO A 204 14.49 3.30 -17.26
C PRO A 204 14.73 1.82 -16.93
N GLN A 205 14.16 0.90 -17.72
CA GLN A 205 14.25 -0.54 -17.47
C GLN A 205 15.68 -1.07 -17.35
N TRP A 206 16.64 -0.46 -18.05
CA TRP A 206 18.06 -0.87 -18.02
C TRP A 206 18.76 -0.59 -16.68
N ILE A 207 18.27 0.34 -15.85
CA ILE A 207 18.82 0.56 -14.50
C ILE A 207 18.37 -0.54 -13.54
N MET A 208 17.24 -1.19 -13.80
CA MET A 208 16.65 -2.20 -12.90
C MET A 208 17.27 -3.58 -13.05
N SER A 209 17.90 -3.88 -14.17
CA SER A 209 18.58 -5.16 -14.42
C SER A 209 19.95 -5.28 -13.75
N SER A 210 20.48 -4.19 -13.17
CA SER A 210 21.81 -4.14 -12.56
C SER A 210 21.79 -4.27 -11.02
N SER A 211 20.63 -4.52 -10.40
CA SER A 211 20.45 -4.53 -8.94
C SER A 211 19.82 -5.81 -8.37
N GLU A 212 19.91 -6.93 -9.11
CA GLU A 212 19.58 -8.29 -8.62
C GLU A 212 20.82 -9.05 -8.15
#